data_a76d039021f628c5fcf9fcfe4ed2a438
#
_entry.id   a76d039021f628c5fcf9fcfe4ed2a438
#
_cell.length_a   1.000
_cell.length_b   1.000
_cell.length_c   1.000
_cell.angle_alpha   90.00
_cell.angle_beta   90.00
_cell.angle_gamma   90.00
#
_symmetry.space_group_name_H-M   'P 1'
#
loop_
_entity.id
_entity.type
_entity.pdbx_description
1 polymer ?
#
loop_
_entity_poly.entity_id
_entity_poly.type
_entity_poly.pdbx_seq_one_letter_code
_entity_poly.pdbx_strand_id
1 'polypeptide(L)'
;MKDLTKYCGVIPAFYACYDAEGNISTEGAKALTRHLIAKGAKGFYVGGSSGECIYQHPDERKKLLEAVMSEAKGKITVIAHVGCNNTADSVELAAHAESVGVDAIASIPPIYFHLPEYAIAKYWNDMSAAAPNTEFVIYNIPQLAGTGLTMSLLKEMLKNPNVIAVKNSSMPTQDIQMFKDAGIAARGEGNFVVFNGPDEQFVYGRVIGADGGLGGTYAVMPEGYLAMNGNTNKSENEAARAIQYERALILYKLCEA
;
A
#
# COMPACT_ATOMS: atom_id res chain seq x y z
N MET A 1 14.62 -15.74 -8.92
CA MET A 1 13.21 -15.57 -8.54
C MET A 1 13.20 -14.66 -7.33
N LYS A 2 12.41 -13.56 -7.36
CA LYS A 2 12.34 -12.62 -6.22
C LYS A 2 11.52 -13.27 -5.10
N ASP A 3 11.94 -13.13 -3.84
CA ASP A 3 11.13 -13.55 -2.70
C ASP A 3 10.09 -12.46 -2.39
N LEU A 4 8.84 -12.70 -2.73
CA LEU A 4 7.73 -11.79 -2.48
C LEU A 4 6.95 -12.12 -1.19
N THR A 5 7.36 -13.13 -0.42
CA THR A 5 6.70 -13.50 0.85
C THR A 5 6.76 -12.38 1.89
N LYS A 6 7.79 -11.52 1.81
CA LYS A 6 7.92 -10.32 2.64
C LYS A 6 6.76 -9.33 2.50
N TYR A 7 6.00 -9.41 1.40
CA TYR A 7 4.82 -8.57 1.14
C TYR A 7 3.50 -9.22 1.59
N CYS A 8 3.52 -10.47 2.04
CA CYS A 8 2.31 -11.17 2.47
C CYS A 8 1.93 -10.80 3.92
N GLY A 9 0.62 -10.66 4.19
CA GLY A 9 0.11 -10.44 5.54
C GLY A 9 -0.50 -9.06 5.76
N VAL A 10 -0.38 -8.55 6.98
CA VAL A 10 -1.00 -7.28 7.42
C VAL A 10 0.02 -6.16 7.37
N ILE A 11 -0.22 -5.19 6.48
CA ILE A 11 0.65 -4.02 6.26
C ILE A 11 -0.16 -2.76 6.58
N PRO A 12 0.05 -2.10 7.73
CA PRO A 12 -0.55 -0.83 8.04
C PRO A 12 -0.20 0.27 7.03
N ALA A 13 -1.21 1.02 6.57
CA ALA A 13 -1.00 2.31 5.94
C ALA A 13 -0.60 3.30 7.03
N PHE A 14 0.64 3.74 6.99
CA PHE A 14 1.28 4.54 8.04
C PHE A 14 0.71 5.95 8.08
N TYR A 15 0.29 6.40 9.25
CA TYR A 15 -0.21 7.77 9.45
C TYR A 15 0.93 8.78 9.46
N ALA A 16 0.68 9.98 8.97
CA ALA A 16 1.53 11.12 9.25
C ALA A 16 1.46 11.45 10.76
N CYS A 17 2.60 11.82 11.32
CA CYS A 17 2.68 12.24 12.71
C CYS A 17 3.08 13.73 12.72
N TYR A 18 2.29 14.55 13.39
CA TYR A 18 2.52 15.99 13.48
C TYR A 18 2.86 16.42 14.91
N ASP A 19 3.62 17.51 15.03
CA ASP A 19 3.81 18.22 16.28
C ASP A 19 2.68 19.21 16.54
N ALA A 20 2.76 19.95 17.63
CA ALA A 20 1.74 20.93 18.00
C ALA A 20 1.62 22.13 17.03
N GLU A 21 2.66 22.35 16.26
CA GLU A 21 2.75 23.41 15.25
C GLU A 21 2.30 22.93 13.85
N GLY A 22 1.95 21.63 13.71
CA GLY A 22 1.51 21.02 12.46
C GLY A 22 2.63 20.57 11.53
N ASN A 23 3.89 20.54 11.97
CA ASN A 23 5.00 20.00 11.19
C ASN A 23 5.13 18.49 11.37
N ILE A 24 5.77 17.81 10.41
CA ILE A 24 6.10 16.38 10.56
C ILE A 24 6.96 16.14 11.80
N SER A 25 6.39 15.37 12.75
CA SER A 25 7.06 14.92 13.97
C SER A 25 7.87 13.65 13.71
N THR A 26 9.18 13.76 13.60
CA THR A 26 10.07 12.61 13.42
C THR A 26 10.03 11.67 14.65
N GLU A 27 9.91 12.23 15.85
CA GLU A 27 9.83 11.43 17.08
C GLU A 27 8.50 10.68 17.18
N GLY A 28 7.38 11.31 16.81
CA GLY A 28 6.09 10.65 16.68
C GLY A 28 6.11 9.50 15.68
N ALA A 29 6.70 9.74 14.49
CA ALA A 29 6.84 8.71 13.46
C ALA A 29 7.70 7.52 13.93
N LYS A 30 8.84 7.77 14.59
CA LYS A 30 9.67 6.72 15.17
C LYS A 30 8.94 5.94 16.26
N ALA A 31 8.21 6.62 17.15
CA ALA A 31 7.44 5.99 18.22
C ALA A 31 6.33 5.09 17.64
N LEU A 32 5.58 5.56 16.65
CA LEU A 32 4.55 4.77 15.96
C LEU A 32 5.18 3.56 15.24
N THR A 33 6.32 3.75 14.58
CA THR A 33 7.07 2.66 13.92
C THR A 33 7.42 1.55 14.91
N ARG A 34 8.05 1.90 16.04
CA ARG A 34 8.40 0.93 17.09
C ARG A 34 7.18 0.23 17.65
N HIS A 35 6.09 0.98 17.90
CA HIS A 35 4.83 0.42 18.41
C HIS A 35 4.25 -0.64 17.46
N LEU A 36 4.13 -0.32 16.18
CA LEU A 36 3.53 -1.24 15.20
C LEU A 36 4.42 -2.46 14.92
N ILE A 37 5.74 -2.31 14.95
CA ILE A 37 6.67 -3.46 14.91
C ILE A 37 6.43 -4.39 16.10
N ALA A 38 6.35 -3.83 17.30
CA ALA A 38 6.09 -4.60 18.53
C ALA A 38 4.71 -5.30 18.51
N LYS A 39 3.72 -4.74 17.82
CA LYS A 39 2.39 -5.35 17.62
C LYS A 39 2.39 -6.46 16.55
N GLY A 40 3.49 -6.68 15.82
CA GLY A 40 3.62 -7.75 14.83
C GLY A 40 3.22 -7.38 13.40
N ALA A 41 3.15 -6.09 13.07
CA ALA A 41 3.00 -5.65 11.68
C ALA A 41 4.08 -6.28 10.79
N LYS A 42 3.70 -6.67 9.56
CA LYS A 42 4.62 -7.30 8.60
C LYS A 42 5.33 -6.31 7.69
N GLY A 43 4.83 -5.09 7.62
CA GLY A 43 5.41 -4.00 6.85
C GLY A 43 4.68 -2.69 7.09
N PHE A 44 5.08 -1.65 6.37
CA PHE A 44 4.41 -0.35 6.36
C PHE A 44 4.23 0.15 4.94
N TYR A 45 3.12 0.87 4.72
CA TYR A 45 2.90 1.66 3.51
C TYR A 45 2.95 3.13 3.90
N VAL A 46 4.07 3.79 3.61
CA VAL A 46 4.37 5.15 4.10
C VAL A 46 4.03 6.19 3.05
N GLY A 47 3.44 7.30 3.47
CA GLY A 47 3.16 8.46 2.61
C GLY A 47 2.05 8.22 1.59
N GLY A 48 1.10 7.31 1.87
CA GLY A 48 -0.11 7.13 1.08
C GLY A 48 -1.26 8.03 1.54
N SER A 49 -2.51 7.68 1.18
CA SER A 49 -3.70 8.46 1.54
C SER A 49 -3.88 8.61 3.05
N SER A 50 -3.72 7.52 3.83
CA SER A 50 -3.76 7.58 5.30
C SER A 50 -2.58 8.36 5.90
N GLY A 51 -1.50 8.53 5.17
CA GLY A 51 -0.35 9.37 5.51
C GLY A 51 -0.48 10.79 4.97
N GLU A 52 -1.66 11.19 4.48
CA GLU A 52 -2.00 12.57 4.07
C GLU A 52 -1.10 13.16 2.98
N CYS A 53 -0.56 12.30 2.10
CA CYS A 53 0.44 12.68 1.10
C CYS A 53 0.03 13.84 0.18
N ILE A 54 -1.27 14.03 -0.03
CA ILE A 54 -1.79 15.08 -0.91
C ILE A 54 -1.60 16.49 -0.32
N TYR A 55 -1.43 16.59 0.99
CA TYR A 55 -1.30 17.87 1.71
C TYR A 55 0.15 18.20 2.08
N GLN A 56 1.08 17.27 1.84
CA GLN A 56 2.48 17.39 2.23
C GLN A 56 3.37 17.79 1.05
N HIS A 57 4.33 18.67 1.31
CA HIS A 57 5.42 18.95 0.38
C HIS A 57 6.38 17.73 0.26
N PRO A 58 7.11 17.57 -0.85
CA PRO A 58 8.08 16.49 -1.01
C PRO A 58 9.07 16.37 0.15
N ASP A 59 9.55 17.47 0.69
CA ASP A 59 10.51 17.46 1.81
C ASP A 59 9.91 16.90 3.11
N GLU A 60 8.62 17.17 3.38
CA GLU A 60 7.90 16.61 4.52
C GLU A 60 7.73 15.09 4.37
N ARG A 61 7.41 14.64 3.15
CA ARG A 61 7.30 13.22 2.82
C ARG A 61 8.63 12.49 2.96
N LYS A 62 9.75 13.11 2.53
CA LYS A 62 11.10 12.58 2.74
C LYS A 62 11.42 12.48 4.23
N LYS A 63 11.18 13.56 5.00
CA LYS A 63 11.40 13.61 6.45
C LYS A 63 10.63 12.51 7.19
N LEU A 64 9.35 12.28 6.83
CA LEU A 64 8.54 11.21 7.38
C LEU A 64 9.15 9.82 7.04
N LEU A 65 9.48 9.59 5.78
CA LEU A 65 10.05 8.32 5.32
C LEU A 65 11.38 8.02 6.00
N GLU A 66 12.28 9.00 6.11
CA GLU A 66 13.56 8.85 6.80
C GLU A 66 13.38 8.48 8.28
N ALA A 67 12.44 9.13 8.97
CA ALA A 67 12.11 8.81 10.35
C ALA A 67 11.61 7.36 10.50
N VAL A 68 10.73 6.91 9.61
CA VAL A 68 10.25 5.52 9.60
C VAL A 68 11.40 4.56 9.30
N MET A 69 12.20 4.83 8.26
CA MET A 69 13.31 3.97 7.85
C MET A 69 14.40 3.84 8.91
N SER A 70 14.61 4.88 9.73
CA SER A 70 15.59 4.81 10.85
C SER A 70 15.27 3.72 11.86
N GLU A 71 14.00 3.33 11.99
CA GLU A 71 13.53 2.29 12.91
C GLU A 71 13.15 0.97 12.21
N ALA A 72 12.71 1.03 10.95
CA ALA A 72 12.14 -0.10 10.23
C ALA A 72 13.16 -0.86 9.37
N LYS A 73 14.22 -0.18 8.88
CA LYS A 73 15.18 -0.76 7.92
C LYS A 73 15.79 -2.08 8.42
N GLY A 74 15.64 -3.12 7.60
CA GLY A 74 16.16 -4.46 7.93
C GLY A 74 15.35 -5.23 8.97
N LYS A 75 14.24 -4.66 9.50
CA LYS A 75 13.37 -5.32 10.48
C LYS A 75 12.05 -5.75 9.86
N ILE A 76 11.45 -4.92 9.01
CA ILE A 76 10.19 -5.19 8.33
C ILE A 76 10.18 -4.57 6.94
N THR A 77 9.22 -4.98 6.11
CA THR A 77 9.03 -4.44 4.76
C THR A 77 8.52 -3.01 4.77
N VAL A 78 9.11 -2.12 3.96
CA VAL A 78 8.62 -0.75 3.78
C VAL A 78 8.32 -0.48 2.31
N ILE A 79 7.07 -0.08 2.04
CA ILE A 79 6.60 0.38 0.73
C ILE A 79 6.38 1.90 0.85
N ALA A 80 7.11 2.69 0.07
CA ALA A 80 6.96 4.14 0.04
C ALA A 80 6.04 4.59 -1.10
N HIS A 81 4.96 5.29 -0.79
CA HIS A 81 4.17 5.96 -1.81
C HIS A 81 4.88 7.23 -2.26
N VAL A 82 5.15 7.33 -3.56
CA VAL A 82 5.94 8.42 -4.16
C VAL A 82 5.14 9.28 -5.14
N GLY A 83 3.86 8.94 -5.36
CA GLY A 83 3.01 9.67 -6.30
C GLY A 83 2.73 11.12 -5.86
N CYS A 84 2.88 12.05 -6.81
CA CYS A 84 2.46 13.45 -6.78
C CYS A 84 1.66 13.75 -8.06
N ASN A 85 1.03 14.91 -8.15
CA ASN A 85 0.33 15.31 -9.38
C ASN A 85 1.27 15.69 -10.52
N ASN A 86 2.53 15.93 -10.26
CA ASN A 86 3.55 16.18 -11.27
C ASN A 86 4.60 15.06 -11.26
N THR A 87 5.16 14.80 -12.43
CA THR A 87 6.15 13.73 -12.62
C THR A 87 7.49 14.05 -11.97
N ALA A 88 7.89 15.32 -11.92
CA ALA A 88 9.20 15.72 -11.39
C ALA A 88 9.32 15.40 -9.90
N ASP A 89 8.35 15.82 -9.09
CA ASP A 89 8.33 15.53 -7.65
C ASP A 89 8.22 14.03 -7.39
N SER A 90 7.43 13.32 -8.21
CA SER A 90 7.27 11.86 -8.08
C SER A 90 8.56 11.11 -8.36
N VAL A 91 9.31 11.52 -9.36
CA VAL A 91 10.64 10.98 -9.73
C VAL A 91 11.66 11.28 -8.63
N GLU A 92 11.65 12.50 -8.08
CA GLU A 92 12.50 12.90 -6.97
C GLU A 92 12.24 12.06 -5.71
N LEU A 93 10.97 11.85 -5.36
CA LEU A 93 10.58 11.01 -4.24
C LEU A 93 10.93 9.52 -4.46
N ALA A 94 10.83 9.04 -5.70
CA ALA A 94 11.22 7.67 -6.06
C ALA A 94 12.72 7.45 -5.87
N ALA A 95 13.55 8.35 -6.39
CA ALA A 95 15.00 8.30 -6.22
C ALA A 95 15.41 8.41 -4.75
N HIS A 96 14.76 9.29 -3.98
CA HIS A 96 14.99 9.41 -2.54
C HIS A 96 14.61 8.11 -1.80
N ALA A 97 13.44 7.53 -2.10
CA ALA A 97 12.98 6.28 -1.47
C ALA A 97 13.97 5.13 -1.71
N GLU A 98 14.50 4.98 -2.93
CA GLU A 98 15.58 4.02 -3.22
C GLU A 98 16.83 4.32 -2.39
N SER A 99 17.24 5.57 -2.29
CA SER A 99 18.47 5.97 -1.58
C SER A 99 18.42 5.63 -0.07
N VAL A 100 17.25 5.71 0.56
CA VAL A 100 17.08 5.32 1.97
C VAL A 100 16.86 3.82 2.15
N GLY A 101 16.61 3.09 1.05
CA GLY A 101 16.60 1.63 1.01
C GLY A 101 15.26 1.01 1.35
N VAL A 102 14.16 1.56 0.84
CA VAL A 102 12.84 0.91 0.93
C VAL A 102 12.77 -0.38 0.11
N ASP A 103 11.84 -1.26 0.43
CA ASP A 103 11.65 -2.51 -0.31
C ASP A 103 10.91 -2.29 -1.64
N ALA A 104 9.98 -1.36 -1.67
CA ALA A 104 9.24 -1.00 -2.88
C ALA A 104 8.81 0.47 -2.84
N ILE A 105 8.60 1.03 -4.03
CA ILE A 105 7.87 2.27 -4.21
C ILE A 105 6.45 1.98 -4.73
N ALA A 106 5.53 2.90 -4.49
CA ALA A 106 4.15 2.77 -4.96
C ALA A 106 3.60 4.11 -5.44
N SER A 107 2.62 4.08 -6.35
CA SER A 107 1.94 5.30 -6.78
C SER A 107 0.51 5.06 -7.23
N ILE A 108 -0.39 6.02 -6.87
CA ILE A 108 -1.65 6.25 -7.60
C ILE A 108 -1.33 6.93 -8.94
N PRO A 109 -2.26 6.95 -9.91
CA PRO A 109 -2.15 7.86 -11.05
C PRO A 109 -2.28 9.32 -10.57
N PRO A 110 -1.86 10.31 -11.38
CA PRO A 110 -2.16 11.71 -11.10
C PRO A 110 -3.66 11.92 -10.93
N ILE A 111 -4.05 12.73 -9.95
CA ILE A 111 -5.46 13.02 -9.65
C ILE A 111 -5.94 14.29 -10.35
N TYR A 112 -7.24 14.54 -10.32
CA TYR A 112 -7.96 15.69 -10.86
C TYR A 112 -8.28 15.59 -12.35
N PHE A 113 -7.28 15.38 -13.23
CA PHE A 113 -7.53 15.15 -14.66
C PHE A 113 -7.49 13.66 -14.98
N HIS A 114 -8.48 13.19 -15.75
CA HIS A 114 -8.49 11.83 -16.28
C HIS A 114 -7.51 11.70 -17.43
N LEU A 115 -6.34 11.17 -17.14
CA LEU A 115 -5.29 10.96 -18.15
C LEU A 115 -5.54 9.67 -18.93
N PRO A 116 -5.14 9.62 -20.20
CA PRO A 116 -5.16 8.38 -20.98
C PRO A 116 -4.15 7.37 -20.44
N GLU A 117 -4.42 6.08 -20.64
CA GLU A 117 -3.63 4.98 -20.09
C GLU A 117 -2.14 5.08 -20.43
N TYR A 118 -1.78 5.48 -21.66
CA TYR A 118 -0.38 5.63 -22.05
C TYR A 118 0.37 6.70 -21.24
N ALA A 119 -0.33 7.77 -20.84
CA ALA A 119 0.26 8.83 -20.03
C ALA A 119 0.45 8.36 -18.56
N ILE A 120 -0.50 7.59 -18.02
CA ILE A 120 -0.39 6.96 -16.71
C ILE A 120 0.75 5.94 -16.70
N ALA A 121 0.82 5.07 -17.71
CA ALA A 121 1.91 4.10 -17.84
C ALA A 121 3.27 4.78 -17.92
N LYS A 122 3.38 5.87 -18.71
CA LYS A 122 4.62 6.66 -18.79
C LYS A 122 4.98 7.24 -17.42
N TYR A 123 4.04 7.87 -16.72
CA TYR A 123 4.23 8.45 -15.39
C TYR A 123 4.76 7.43 -14.38
N TRP A 124 4.16 6.23 -14.31
CA TRP A 124 4.63 5.17 -13.42
C TRP A 124 6.00 4.61 -13.83
N ASN A 125 6.26 4.48 -15.13
CA ASN A 125 7.55 4.02 -15.62
C ASN A 125 8.67 5.04 -15.39
N ASP A 126 8.40 6.34 -15.44
CA ASP A 126 9.38 7.39 -15.12
C ASP A 126 9.84 7.29 -13.65
N MET A 127 8.90 7.03 -12.71
CA MET A 127 9.25 6.77 -11.30
C MET A 127 10.05 5.47 -11.13
N SER A 128 9.62 4.40 -11.79
CA SER A 128 10.33 3.12 -11.75
C SER A 128 11.75 3.22 -12.31
N ALA A 129 11.94 4.05 -13.32
CA ALA A 129 13.27 4.31 -13.90
C ALA A 129 14.17 5.14 -12.98
N ALA A 130 13.60 5.99 -12.11
CA ALA A 130 14.33 6.76 -11.11
C ALA A 130 14.74 5.93 -9.88
N ALA A 131 14.13 4.75 -9.70
CA ALA A 131 14.42 3.79 -8.65
C ALA A 131 14.61 2.38 -9.27
N PRO A 132 15.65 2.16 -10.09
CA PRO A 132 15.78 0.97 -10.93
C PRO A 132 16.01 -0.33 -10.15
N ASN A 133 16.52 -0.25 -8.94
CA ASN A 133 16.78 -1.40 -8.06
C ASN A 133 15.65 -1.65 -7.05
N THR A 134 14.58 -0.84 -7.10
CA THR A 134 13.46 -0.89 -6.17
C THR A 134 12.21 -1.44 -6.86
N GLU A 135 11.46 -2.29 -6.17
CA GLU A 135 10.23 -2.88 -6.68
C GLU A 135 9.11 -1.83 -6.75
N PHE A 136 8.16 -2.01 -7.69
CA PHE A 136 7.07 -1.07 -7.93
C PHE A 136 5.70 -1.71 -7.66
N VAL A 137 4.87 -1.02 -6.89
CA VAL A 137 3.49 -1.40 -6.57
C VAL A 137 2.52 -0.41 -7.20
N ILE A 138 1.64 -0.87 -8.07
CA ILE A 138 0.55 -0.03 -8.59
C ILE A 138 -0.49 0.16 -7.48
N TYR A 139 -0.88 1.41 -7.21
CA TYR A 139 -1.95 1.69 -6.26
C TYR A 139 -3.23 2.06 -7.01
N ASN A 140 -4.19 1.15 -7.02
CA ASN A 140 -5.52 1.34 -7.59
C ASN A 140 -6.50 1.80 -6.51
N ILE A 141 -6.96 3.05 -6.59
CA ILE A 141 -7.98 3.66 -5.71
C ILE A 141 -8.87 4.61 -6.52
N PRO A 142 -9.75 4.08 -7.37
CA PRO A 142 -10.52 4.90 -8.32
C PRO A 142 -11.41 5.95 -7.65
N GLN A 143 -11.88 5.70 -6.44
CA GLN A 143 -12.74 6.65 -5.69
C GLN A 143 -12.03 7.97 -5.37
N LEU A 144 -10.72 7.96 -5.14
CA LEU A 144 -9.92 9.15 -4.84
C LEU A 144 -9.10 9.61 -6.06
N ALA A 145 -8.61 8.67 -6.86
CA ALA A 145 -7.78 9.01 -8.03
C ALA A 145 -8.63 9.44 -9.24
N GLY A 146 -9.94 9.15 -9.24
CA GLY A 146 -10.81 9.42 -10.39
C GLY A 146 -10.57 8.50 -11.60
N THR A 147 -9.54 7.65 -11.55
CA THR A 147 -9.16 6.72 -12.62
C THR A 147 -8.86 5.35 -12.03
N GLY A 148 -9.50 4.32 -12.58
CA GLY A 148 -9.28 2.92 -12.20
C GLY A 148 -8.22 2.24 -13.04
N LEU A 149 -7.58 1.22 -12.46
CA LEU A 149 -6.66 0.33 -13.17
C LEU A 149 -7.45 -0.60 -14.09
N THR A 150 -7.32 -0.40 -15.39
CA THR A 150 -7.90 -1.31 -16.39
C THR A 150 -6.98 -2.50 -16.64
N MET A 151 -7.51 -3.58 -17.22
CA MET A 151 -6.72 -4.74 -17.59
C MET A 151 -5.72 -4.42 -18.72
N SER A 152 -6.02 -3.45 -19.60
CA SER A 152 -5.08 -2.99 -20.63
C SER A 152 -3.89 -2.25 -20.02
N LEU A 153 -4.15 -1.33 -19.09
CA LEU A 153 -3.11 -0.60 -18.36
C LEU A 153 -2.26 -1.54 -17.50
N LEU A 154 -2.87 -2.50 -16.80
CA LEU A 154 -2.12 -3.49 -16.03
C LEU A 154 -1.20 -4.33 -16.94
N LYS A 155 -1.70 -4.82 -18.07
CA LYS A 155 -0.88 -5.59 -19.03
C LYS A 155 0.28 -4.76 -19.59
N GLU A 156 0.07 -3.47 -19.82
CA GLU A 156 1.16 -2.57 -20.24
C GLU A 156 2.22 -2.45 -19.14
N MET A 157 1.80 -2.22 -17.91
CA MET A 157 2.71 -2.09 -16.76
C MET A 157 3.44 -3.40 -16.41
N LEU A 158 2.84 -4.55 -16.69
CA LEU A 158 3.49 -5.85 -16.50
C LEU A 158 4.67 -6.09 -17.46
N LYS A 159 4.89 -5.25 -18.49
CA LYS A 159 6.12 -5.26 -19.30
C LYS A 159 7.34 -4.77 -18.51
N ASN A 160 7.11 -3.93 -17.48
CA ASN A 160 8.16 -3.45 -16.57
C ASN A 160 8.46 -4.53 -15.51
N PRO A 161 9.69 -5.10 -15.46
CA PRO A 161 10.03 -6.18 -14.53
C PRO A 161 10.01 -5.77 -13.06
N ASN A 162 10.06 -4.48 -12.74
CA ASN A 162 9.98 -3.99 -11.36
C ASN A 162 8.54 -3.94 -10.83
N VAL A 163 7.53 -3.97 -11.70
CA VAL A 163 6.13 -4.04 -11.26
C VAL A 163 5.82 -5.44 -10.73
N ILE A 164 5.70 -5.54 -9.41
CA ILE A 164 5.53 -6.81 -8.71
C ILE A 164 4.18 -6.96 -8.03
N ALA A 165 3.41 -5.88 -7.90
CA ALA A 165 2.18 -5.92 -7.13
C ALA A 165 1.14 -4.87 -7.55
N VAL A 166 -0.11 -5.13 -7.12
CA VAL A 166 -1.20 -4.15 -7.10
C VAL A 166 -1.73 -4.04 -5.67
N LYS A 167 -1.80 -2.82 -5.13
CA LYS A 167 -2.68 -2.49 -4.00
C LYS A 167 -4.04 -2.13 -4.56
N ASN A 168 -5.04 -2.99 -4.35
CA ASN A 168 -6.38 -2.77 -4.87
C ASN A 168 -7.31 -2.21 -3.80
N SER A 169 -7.70 -0.95 -3.95
CA SER A 169 -8.71 -0.28 -3.12
C SER A 169 -10.00 0.02 -3.90
N SER A 170 -10.24 -0.67 -5.05
CA SER A 170 -11.56 -0.64 -5.70
C SER A 170 -12.59 -1.41 -4.86
N MET A 171 -13.87 -1.08 -5.03
CA MET A 171 -14.95 -1.75 -4.29
C MET A 171 -15.25 -3.18 -4.78
N PRO A 172 -15.20 -3.51 -6.09
CA PRO A 172 -15.41 -4.89 -6.54
C PRO A 172 -14.26 -5.81 -6.10
N THR A 173 -14.54 -6.76 -5.22
CA THR A 173 -13.54 -7.74 -4.76
C THR A 173 -13.03 -8.65 -5.88
N GLN A 174 -13.83 -8.88 -6.93
CA GLN A 174 -13.42 -9.64 -8.12
C GLN A 174 -12.17 -9.08 -8.81
N ASP A 175 -11.91 -7.77 -8.70
CA ASP A 175 -10.74 -7.13 -9.29
C ASP A 175 -9.44 -7.73 -8.72
N ILE A 176 -9.44 -8.16 -7.45
CA ILE A 176 -8.31 -8.83 -6.82
C ILE A 176 -7.95 -10.09 -7.60
N GLN A 177 -8.94 -10.96 -7.89
CA GLN A 177 -8.70 -12.19 -8.63
C GLN A 177 -8.23 -11.89 -10.06
N MET A 178 -8.87 -10.93 -10.75
CA MET A 178 -8.51 -10.55 -12.11
C MET A 178 -7.07 -10.04 -12.21
N PHE A 179 -6.65 -9.20 -11.27
CA PHE A 179 -5.27 -8.69 -11.23
C PHE A 179 -4.28 -9.79 -10.86
N LYS A 180 -4.66 -10.69 -9.95
CA LYS A 180 -3.84 -11.84 -9.55
C LYS A 180 -3.60 -12.77 -10.75
N ASP A 181 -4.64 -13.14 -11.47
CA ASP A 181 -4.56 -14.02 -12.64
C ASP A 181 -3.69 -13.40 -13.74
N ALA A 182 -3.84 -12.10 -14.01
CA ALA A 182 -3.00 -11.40 -14.98
C ALA A 182 -1.53 -11.35 -14.56
N GLY A 183 -1.28 -11.12 -13.27
CA GLY A 183 0.07 -11.12 -12.71
C GLY A 183 0.73 -12.49 -12.80
N ILE A 184 0.02 -13.55 -12.42
CA ILE A 184 0.50 -14.95 -12.52
C ILE A 184 0.76 -15.32 -13.97
N ALA A 185 -0.13 -14.97 -14.89
CA ALA A 185 0.07 -15.24 -16.32
C ALA A 185 1.34 -14.56 -16.88
N ALA A 186 1.68 -13.38 -16.38
CA ALA A 186 2.85 -12.62 -16.85
C ALA A 186 4.17 -13.00 -16.15
N ARG A 187 4.12 -13.44 -14.88
CA ARG A 187 5.29 -13.61 -14.00
C ARG A 187 5.50 -15.03 -13.50
N GLY A 188 4.48 -15.87 -13.57
CA GLY A 188 4.43 -17.18 -12.92
C GLY A 188 3.90 -17.12 -11.48
N GLU A 189 3.50 -18.26 -10.97
CA GLU A 189 2.97 -18.44 -9.61
C GLU A 189 3.98 -17.93 -8.56
N GLY A 190 3.47 -17.22 -7.54
CA GLY A 190 4.29 -16.67 -6.45
C GLY A 190 5.12 -15.43 -6.82
N ASN A 191 5.08 -14.95 -8.06
CA ASN A 191 5.89 -13.80 -8.52
C ASN A 191 5.08 -12.51 -8.74
N PHE A 192 3.84 -12.46 -8.24
CA PHE A 192 3.00 -11.27 -8.27
C PHE A 192 2.09 -11.24 -7.04
N VAL A 193 1.99 -10.07 -6.42
CA VAL A 193 1.24 -9.85 -5.17
C VAL A 193 0.04 -8.95 -5.43
N VAL A 194 -1.10 -9.27 -4.85
CA VAL A 194 -2.26 -8.37 -4.82
C VAL A 194 -2.68 -8.14 -3.38
N PHE A 195 -2.75 -6.87 -2.97
CA PHE A 195 -3.22 -6.47 -1.65
C PHE A 195 -4.68 -6.07 -1.70
N ASN A 196 -5.45 -6.50 -0.69
CA ASN A 196 -6.74 -5.92 -0.39
C ASN A 196 -6.55 -4.55 0.28
N GLY A 197 -7.16 -3.50 -0.27
CA GLY A 197 -7.09 -2.14 0.26
C GLY A 197 -8.21 -1.77 1.22
N PRO A 198 -9.51 -1.98 0.87
CA PRO A 198 -10.62 -1.62 1.76
C PRO A 198 -10.62 -2.46 3.04
N ASP A 199 -10.58 -1.79 4.19
CA ASP A 199 -10.46 -2.43 5.50
C ASP A 199 -11.65 -3.35 5.80
N GLU A 200 -12.86 -2.90 5.43
CA GLU A 200 -14.13 -3.63 5.59
C GLU A 200 -14.23 -4.89 4.71
N GLN A 201 -13.38 -5.02 3.70
CA GLN A 201 -13.37 -6.16 2.78
C GLN A 201 -12.20 -7.13 3.02
N PHE A 202 -11.40 -6.94 4.08
CA PHE A 202 -10.16 -7.70 4.28
C PHE A 202 -10.36 -9.22 4.19
N VAL A 203 -11.33 -9.77 4.91
CA VAL A 203 -11.60 -11.21 4.90
C VAL A 203 -12.00 -11.69 3.51
N TYR A 204 -12.88 -10.94 2.83
CA TYR A 204 -13.34 -11.28 1.48
C TYR A 204 -12.21 -11.22 0.47
N GLY A 205 -11.37 -10.19 0.56
CA GLY A 205 -10.17 -10.07 -0.26
C GLY A 205 -9.21 -11.24 -0.09
N ARG A 206 -8.99 -11.69 1.17
CA ARG A 206 -8.15 -12.86 1.47
C ARG A 206 -8.75 -14.14 0.89
N VAL A 207 -10.05 -14.34 1.01
CA VAL A 207 -10.75 -15.52 0.47
C VAL A 207 -10.66 -15.59 -1.06
N ILE A 208 -10.72 -14.43 -1.75
CA ILE A 208 -10.68 -14.38 -3.23
C ILE A 208 -9.24 -14.39 -3.79
N GLY A 209 -8.21 -14.38 -2.94
CA GLY A 209 -6.83 -14.59 -3.38
C GLY A 209 -5.85 -13.43 -3.13
N ALA A 210 -6.22 -12.40 -2.37
CA ALA A 210 -5.25 -11.40 -1.95
C ALA A 210 -4.14 -12.04 -1.09
N ASP A 211 -2.90 -11.65 -1.32
CA ASP A 211 -1.73 -12.15 -0.58
C ASP A 211 -1.59 -11.49 0.79
N GLY A 212 -2.17 -10.31 0.93
CA GLY A 212 -2.17 -9.54 2.18
C GLY A 212 -3.20 -8.42 2.16
N GLY A 213 -3.26 -7.68 3.25
CA GLY A 213 -4.04 -6.47 3.36
C GLY A 213 -3.15 -5.25 3.61
N LEU A 214 -3.55 -4.14 3.02
CA LEU A 214 -2.86 -2.87 3.15
C LEU A 214 -3.89 -1.77 3.41
N GLY A 215 -4.18 -1.52 4.69
CA GLY A 215 -5.32 -0.72 5.11
C GLY A 215 -5.01 0.34 6.17
N GLY A 216 -5.88 1.35 6.25
CA GLY A 216 -5.72 2.51 7.13
C GLY A 216 -5.89 2.17 8.61
N THR A 217 -6.94 1.45 8.95
CA THR A 217 -7.26 1.14 10.35
C THR A 217 -6.36 0.06 10.97
N TYR A 218 -5.49 -0.59 10.17
CA TYR A 218 -4.55 -1.58 10.67
C TYR A 218 -3.52 -0.98 11.64
N ALA A 219 -3.24 0.32 11.52
CA ALA A 219 -2.36 1.01 12.48
C ALA A 219 -3.04 1.31 13.82
N VAL A 220 -4.38 1.36 13.86
CA VAL A 220 -5.16 1.64 15.08
C VAL A 220 -5.55 0.36 15.80
N MET A 221 -5.85 -0.71 15.10
CA MET A 221 -6.31 -2.00 15.64
C MET A 221 -5.63 -3.19 14.97
N PRO A 222 -4.28 -3.26 15.04
CA PRO A 222 -3.50 -4.29 14.35
C PRO A 222 -3.87 -5.71 14.79
N GLU A 223 -4.21 -5.91 16.08
CA GLU A 223 -4.50 -7.23 16.64
C GLU A 223 -5.67 -7.92 15.93
N GLY A 224 -6.71 -7.14 15.59
CA GLY A 224 -7.89 -7.68 14.89
C GLY A 224 -7.52 -8.18 13.49
N TYR A 225 -6.76 -7.40 12.74
CA TYR A 225 -6.33 -7.77 11.38
C TYR A 225 -5.30 -8.90 11.36
N LEU A 226 -4.40 -8.93 12.35
CA LEU A 226 -3.46 -10.05 12.53
C LEU A 226 -4.20 -11.35 12.83
N ALA A 227 -5.22 -11.30 13.71
CA ALA A 227 -6.06 -12.45 14.00
C ALA A 227 -6.84 -12.93 12.76
N MET A 228 -7.47 -12.01 12.01
CA MET A 228 -8.16 -12.33 10.75
C MET A 228 -7.20 -12.97 9.73
N ASN A 229 -5.98 -12.44 9.61
CA ASN A 229 -5.00 -12.99 8.66
C ASN A 229 -4.50 -14.38 9.05
N GLY A 230 -4.40 -14.69 10.36
CA GLY A 230 -4.06 -16.03 10.86
C GLY A 230 -5.17 -17.05 10.60
N ASN A 231 -6.43 -16.62 10.58
CA ASN A 231 -7.63 -17.47 10.54
C ASN A 231 -8.21 -17.64 9.13
N THR A 232 -7.38 -17.75 8.10
CA THR A 232 -7.86 -17.86 6.71
C THR A 232 -8.19 -19.28 6.27
N ASN A 233 -8.08 -20.29 7.14
CA ASN A 233 -8.47 -21.68 6.89
C ASN A 233 -10.00 -21.87 6.99
N LYS A 234 -10.54 -22.87 6.26
CA LYS A 234 -11.99 -23.10 6.14
C LYS A 234 -12.74 -23.21 7.49
N SER A 235 -12.15 -23.81 8.50
CA SER A 235 -12.74 -23.95 9.85
C SER A 235 -12.69 -22.68 10.71
N GLU A 236 -11.87 -21.72 10.32
CA GLU A 236 -11.62 -20.49 11.07
C GLU A 236 -12.31 -19.26 10.44
N ASN A 237 -12.93 -19.44 9.27
CA ASN A 237 -13.63 -18.37 8.55
C ASN A 237 -14.79 -17.74 9.33
N GLU A 238 -15.45 -18.47 10.23
CA GLU A 238 -16.53 -17.91 11.06
C GLU A 238 -15.96 -16.92 12.09
N ALA A 239 -14.86 -17.26 12.74
CA ALA A 239 -14.19 -16.38 13.68
C ALA A 239 -13.64 -15.12 12.97
N ALA A 240 -13.05 -15.28 11.78
CA ALA A 240 -12.56 -14.16 10.97
C ALA A 240 -13.70 -13.23 10.53
N ARG A 241 -14.86 -13.78 10.14
CA ARG A 241 -16.06 -12.98 9.79
C ARG A 241 -16.63 -12.23 10.99
N ALA A 242 -16.68 -12.85 12.18
CA ALA A 242 -17.15 -12.21 13.37
C ALA A 242 -16.27 -11.00 13.74
N ILE A 243 -14.94 -11.16 13.69
CA ILE A 243 -13.99 -10.06 13.91
C ILE A 243 -14.18 -8.96 12.86
N GLN A 244 -14.33 -9.32 11.58
CA GLN A 244 -14.57 -8.35 10.51
C GLN A 244 -15.86 -7.55 10.76
N TYR A 245 -16.93 -8.21 11.18
CA TYR A 245 -18.20 -7.55 11.49
C TYR A 245 -18.08 -6.59 12.67
N GLU A 246 -17.43 -7.00 13.76
CA GLU A 246 -17.17 -6.11 14.90
C GLU A 246 -16.36 -4.86 14.50
N ARG A 247 -15.33 -5.04 13.66
CA ARG A 247 -14.50 -3.92 13.18
C ARG A 247 -15.31 -2.97 12.28
N ALA A 248 -16.14 -3.51 11.40
CA ALA A 248 -17.03 -2.70 10.56
C ALA A 248 -18.00 -1.88 11.41
N LEU A 249 -18.56 -2.44 12.47
CA LEU A 249 -19.42 -1.72 13.41
C LEU A 249 -18.70 -0.60 14.15
N ILE A 250 -17.44 -0.82 14.57
CA ILE A 250 -16.62 0.21 15.23
C ILE A 250 -16.38 1.37 14.26
N LEU A 251 -15.98 1.08 13.02
CA LEU A 251 -15.76 2.09 12.00
C LEU A 251 -17.03 2.89 11.70
N TYR A 252 -18.16 2.20 11.55
CA TYR A 252 -19.45 2.84 11.34
C TYR A 252 -19.79 3.83 12.47
N LYS A 253 -19.64 3.42 13.73
CA LYS A 253 -19.90 4.29 14.88
C LYS A 253 -18.95 5.48 14.98
N LEU A 254 -17.69 5.31 14.59
CA LEU A 254 -16.71 6.42 14.55
C LEU A 254 -17.05 7.44 13.46
N CYS A 255 -17.65 7.02 12.35
CA CYS A 255 -18.09 7.91 11.28
C CYS A 255 -19.39 8.66 11.59
N GLU A 256 -20.19 8.16 12.55
CA GLU A 256 -21.42 8.84 13.00
C GLU A 256 -21.19 9.86 14.14
N ALA A 257 -20.02 9.85 14.78
CA ALA A 257 -19.65 10.72 15.90
C ALA A 257 -18.97 11.99 15.40
#